data_8eab2dfd2a0a84497144113763511475
#
_entry.id   8eab2dfd2a0a84497144113763511475
#
_cell.length_a   1.000
_cell.length_b   1.000
_cell.length_c   1.000
_cell.angle_alpha   90.00
_cell.angle_beta   90.00
_cell.angle_gamma   90.00
#
_symmetry.space_group_name_H-M   'P 1'
#
loop_
_entity.id
_entity.type
_entity.pdbx_description
1 polymer ?
#
loop_
_entity_poly.entity_id
_entity_poly.type
_entity_poly.pdbx_seq_one_letter_code
_entity_poly.pdbx_strand_id
1 'polypeptide(L)'
;MRAPYFLLLMGVCALMFSCKKNPQKEIAIIVQEWQNKEVLFPEKMIFTKHGKDTLEYEIPPSSHKILMYVDSVGCTSCKLQLHKWKEFIQEVDSLTYGTVPVIFAFHPKDTDVREITYLLKRDGIDIPVCIDLQDELNTLNNFPVHQQFQTFLLNDENKVLFIGNPVHNLRIKEMYLSEISNNTYQAATAQSSRHTQIEADKMEFDLGTIPKGEAKTVKVNIKNTGETPFIIFDTRASCGCTHITYEKKPIVPDSTTEVSIVYNADDRGYFNKTVSVYGNINNSPLIIKLKGNIE
;
A
#
# COMPACT_ATOMS: atom_id res chain seq x y z
N MET A 1 63.87 29.89 39.37
CA MET A 1 62.91 28.92 39.94
C MET A 1 61.78 28.81 38.97
N ARG A 2 61.63 27.63 38.32
CA ARG A 2 60.70 27.39 37.20
C ARG A 2 59.45 26.71 37.76
N ALA A 3 58.25 27.28 37.51
CA ALA A 3 56.97 26.64 37.77
C ALA A 3 56.46 25.96 36.49
N PRO A 4 55.99 24.70 36.51
CA PRO A 4 55.39 24.05 35.34
C PRO A 4 53.90 24.35 35.29
N TYR A 5 53.44 24.84 34.14
CA TYR A 5 52.03 24.96 33.78
C TYR A 5 51.42 23.57 33.57
N PHE A 6 50.45 23.24 34.40
CA PHE A 6 49.65 22.03 34.25
C PHE A 6 48.44 22.40 33.34
N LEU A 7 48.53 21.98 32.11
CA LEU A 7 47.43 22.16 31.12
C LEU A 7 46.35 21.14 31.43
N LEU A 8 45.23 21.62 32.02
CA LEU A 8 44.03 20.84 32.25
C LEU A 8 43.25 20.75 30.91
N LEU A 9 43.42 19.63 30.20
CA LEU A 9 42.67 19.31 28.97
C LEU A 9 41.26 18.84 29.40
N MET A 10 40.33 19.76 29.48
CA MET A 10 38.92 19.47 29.73
C MET A 10 38.31 18.92 28.43
N GLY A 11 38.26 17.60 28.30
CA GLY A 11 37.56 16.90 27.20
C GLY A 11 36.05 17.14 27.30
N VAL A 12 35.55 18.02 26.47
CA VAL A 12 34.10 18.20 26.24
C VAL A 12 33.62 16.96 25.44
N CYS A 13 33.13 15.97 26.16
CA CYS A 13 32.43 14.86 25.58
C CYS A 13 31.06 15.39 25.11
N ALA A 14 30.99 15.85 23.86
CA ALA A 14 29.72 16.18 23.21
C ALA A 14 28.95 14.86 23.04
N LEU A 15 28.06 14.58 23.97
CA LEU A 15 27.06 13.54 23.87
C LEU A 15 26.12 13.92 22.70
N MET A 16 26.45 13.43 21.53
CA MET A 16 25.54 13.43 20.39
C MET A 16 24.34 12.54 20.76
N PHE A 17 23.35 13.13 21.39
CA PHE A 17 22.03 12.55 21.49
C PHE A 17 21.46 12.45 20.06
N SER A 18 21.80 11.38 19.35
CA SER A 18 21.08 10.98 18.15
C SER A 18 19.67 10.60 18.60
N CYS A 19 18.76 11.56 18.56
CA CYS A 19 17.33 11.29 18.66
C CYS A 19 16.96 10.36 17.48
N LYS A 20 16.97 9.07 17.70
CA LYS A 20 16.31 8.11 16.78
C LYS A 20 14.84 8.52 16.76
N LYS A 21 14.40 9.17 15.67
CA LYS A 21 12.98 9.46 15.44
C LYS A 21 12.24 8.14 15.58
N ASN A 22 11.32 8.06 16.51
CA ASN A 22 10.49 6.87 16.68
C ASN A 22 9.38 6.93 15.63
N PRO A 23 9.38 6.06 14.60
CA PRO A 23 8.41 6.11 13.51
C PRO A 23 6.95 6.02 13.99
N GLN A 24 6.72 5.29 15.08
CA GLN A 24 5.38 5.15 15.66
C GLN A 24 4.85 6.46 16.27
N LYS A 25 5.73 7.27 16.87
CA LYS A 25 5.34 8.58 17.38
C LYS A 25 5.03 9.56 16.25
N GLU A 26 5.80 9.53 15.18
CA GLU A 26 5.57 10.37 14.00
C GLU A 26 4.23 10.04 13.33
N ILE A 27 3.92 8.76 13.17
CA ILE A 27 2.62 8.29 12.67
C ILE A 27 1.48 8.77 13.56
N ALA A 28 1.60 8.61 14.87
CA ALA A 28 0.57 9.02 15.83
C ALA A 28 0.28 10.53 15.77
N ILE A 29 1.34 11.36 15.60
CA ILE A 29 1.21 12.81 15.45
C ILE A 29 0.43 13.15 14.17
N ILE A 30 0.79 12.55 13.03
CA ILE A 30 0.09 12.78 11.75
C ILE A 30 -1.38 12.38 11.86
N VAL A 31 -1.67 11.21 12.41
CA VAL A 31 -3.05 10.75 12.58
C VAL A 31 -3.85 11.70 13.47
N GLN A 32 -3.27 12.15 14.59
CA GLN A 32 -3.93 13.09 15.50
C GLN A 32 -4.16 14.46 14.86
N GLU A 33 -3.21 14.96 14.07
CA GLU A 33 -3.31 16.25 13.37
C GLU A 33 -4.43 16.25 12.34
N TRP A 34 -4.62 15.12 11.65
CA TRP A 34 -5.57 15.01 10.54
C TRP A 34 -6.95 14.53 10.95
N GLN A 35 -7.11 13.90 12.10
CA GLN A 35 -8.40 13.43 12.57
C GLN A 35 -9.37 14.60 12.77
N ASN A 36 -10.55 14.53 12.16
CA ASN A 36 -11.59 15.57 12.12
C ASN A 36 -11.17 16.90 11.44
N LYS A 37 -9.98 16.95 10.82
CA LYS A 37 -9.59 18.10 10.01
C LYS A 37 -10.43 18.13 8.73
N GLU A 38 -10.94 19.30 8.38
CA GLU A 38 -11.67 19.50 7.13
C GLU A 38 -10.70 19.55 5.96
N VAL A 39 -11.03 18.83 4.88
CA VAL A 39 -10.33 18.91 3.60
C VAL A 39 -11.05 19.92 2.73
N LEU A 40 -10.34 20.98 2.36
CA LEU A 40 -10.85 22.03 1.49
C LEU A 40 -10.67 21.64 0.02
N PHE A 41 -11.75 21.63 -0.73
CA PHE A 41 -11.70 21.41 -2.17
C PHE A 41 -11.64 22.75 -2.90
N PRO A 42 -10.83 22.88 -3.99
CA PRO A 42 -10.86 24.06 -4.85
C PRO A 42 -12.26 24.29 -5.44
N GLU A 43 -12.65 25.54 -5.65
CA GLU A 43 -13.94 25.89 -6.28
C GLU A 43 -14.10 25.23 -7.64
N LYS A 44 -13.00 25.03 -8.37
CA LYS A 44 -13.00 24.41 -9.69
C LYS A 44 -11.95 23.31 -9.76
N MET A 45 -12.42 22.07 -9.82
CA MET A 45 -11.58 20.90 -10.09
C MET A 45 -11.80 20.44 -11.53
N ILE A 46 -10.69 20.17 -12.24
CA ILE A 46 -10.75 19.68 -13.63
C ILE A 46 -10.67 18.16 -13.61
N PHE A 47 -11.79 17.52 -13.86
CA PHE A 47 -11.86 16.08 -13.99
C PHE A 47 -11.63 15.63 -15.44
N THR A 48 -11.04 14.45 -15.58
CA THR A 48 -10.69 13.90 -16.88
C THR A 48 -11.02 12.40 -16.93
N LYS A 49 -11.26 11.88 -18.13
CA LYS A 49 -11.26 10.44 -18.39
C LYS A 49 -9.81 10.00 -18.66
N HIS A 50 -9.30 9.11 -17.82
CA HIS A 50 -7.94 8.57 -17.92
C HIS A 50 -6.82 9.64 -17.96
N GLY A 51 -7.02 10.79 -17.32
CA GLY A 51 -6.02 11.85 -17.28
C GLY A 51 -5.85 12.65 -18.58
N LYS A 52 -6.77 12.52 -19.55
CA LYS A 52 -6.64 13.17 -20.87
C LYS A 52 -7.86 14.01 -21.25
N ASP A 53 -8.98 13.35 -21.43
CA ASP A 53 -10.18 13.99 -21.99
C ASP A 53 -10.98 14.63 -20.84
N THR A 54 -11.13 15.95 -20.86
CA THR A 54 -11.87 16.69 -19.83
C THR A 54 -13.32 16.22 -19.76
N LEU A 55 -13.81 16.03 -18.54
CA LEU A 55 -15.17 15.65 -18.25
C LEU A 55 -15.87 16.76 -17.47
N GLU A 56 -17.13 16.99 -17.79
CA GLU A 56 -18.04 17.74 -16.93
C GLU A 56 -18.50 16.82 -15.81
N TYR A 57 -17.83 16.93 -14.66
CA TYR A 57 -18.07 16.07 -13.51
C TYR A 57 -17.95 16.88 -12.22
N GLU A 58 -18.94 16.73 -11.37
CA GLU A 58 -18.95 17.25 -10.01
C GLU A 58 -18.95 16.09 -9.03
N ILE A 59 -18.22 16.25 -7.91
CA ILE A 59 -18.20 15.24 -6.85
C ILE A 59 -19.62 15.14 -6.28
N PRO A 60 -20.28 13.97 -6.38
CA PRO A 60 -21.66 13.85 -5.92
C PRO A 60 -21.76 14.03 -4.40
N PRO A 61 -22.84 14.59 -3.89
CA PRO A 61 -23.13 14.57 -2.46
C PRO A 61 -23.14 13.13 -1.94
N SER A 62 -22.42 12.87 -0.87
CA SER A 62 -22.30 11.54 -0.30
C SER A 62 -22.04 11.63 1.19
N SER A 63 -22.51 10.64 1.96
CA SER A 63 -22.19 10.50 3.38
C SER A 63 -20.70 10.29 3.63
N HIS A 64 -20.01 9.68 2.66
CA HIS A 64 -18.57 9.44 2.72
C HIS A 64 -17.92 9.70 1.35
N LYS A 65 -16.64 10.06 1.36
CA LYS A 65 -15.83 10.25 0.15
C LYS A 65 -14.44 9.67 0.43
N ILE A 66 -13.84 9.04 -0.57
CA ILE A 66 -12.44 8.57 -0.47
C ILE A 66 -11.61 9.46 -1.38
N LEU A 67 -10.69 10.24 -0.78
CA LEU A 67 -9.76 11.09 -1.51
C LEU A 67 -8.38 10.47 -1.49
N MET A 68 -7.77 10.33 -2.66
CA MET A 68 -6.35 9.99 -2.85
C MET A 68 -5.68 11.16 -3.56
N TYR A 69 -4.77 11.84 -2.86
CA TYR A 69 -3.88 12.84 -3.45
C TYR A 69 -2.57 12.19 -3.85
N VAL A 70 -2.05 12.54 -5.01
CA VAL A 70 -0.79 12.01 -5.55
C VAL A 70 0.09 13.17 -5.97
N ASP A 71 1.16 13.40 -5.21
CA ASP A 71 2.14 14.44 -5.51
C ASP A 71 3.07 14.06 -6.68
N SER A 72 3.81 15.06 -7.16
CA SER A 72 4.78 14.93 -8.25
C SER A 72 6.13 14.29 -7.83
N VAL A 73 6.27 13.83 -6.57
CA VAL A 73 7.53 13.34 -6.04
C VAL A 73 7.69 11.83 -6.23
N GLY A 74 8.73 11.40 -6.95
CA GLY A 74 9.16 10.00 -7.14
C GLY A 74 8.44 9.24 -8.26
N CYS A 75 8.65 7.92 -8.34
CA CYS A 75 8.14 7.06 -9.42
C CYS A 75 6.62 6.85 -9.31
N THR A 76 5.86 7.35 -10.26
CA THR A 76 4.39 7.29 -10.31
C THR A 76 3.88 5.84 -10.35
N SER A 77 4.47 5.00 -11.17
CA SER A 77 4.00 3.61 -11.37
C SER A 77 4.20 2.73 -10.13
N CYS A 78 5.33 2.92 -9.40
CA CYS A 78 5.63 2.15 -8.20
C CYS A 78 4.70 2.51 -7.03
N LYS A 79 4.22 3.75 -7.00
CA LYS A 79 3.40 4.30 -5.91
C LYS A 79 1.94 3.91 -6.03
N LEU A 80 1.40 3.94 -7.25
CA LEU A 80 -0.04 3.95 -7.46
C LEU A 80 -0.68 2.58 -7.25
N GLN A 81 -0.04 1.47 -7.63
CA GLN A 81 -0.63 0.12 -7.60
C GLN A 81 -2.10 0.12 -8.05
N LEU A 82 -2.39 0.75 -9.19
CA LEU A 82 -3.75 1.03 -9.68
C LEU A 82 -4.61 -0.22 -9.84
N HIS A 83 -4.00 -1.38 -10.16
CA HIS A 83 -4.72 -2.65 -10.20
C HIS A 83 -5.38 -3.00 -8.85
N LYS A 84 -4.72 -2.72 -7.71
CA LYS A 84 -5.30 -2.91 -6.37
C LYS A 84 -6.36 -1.86 -6.06
N TRP A 85 -6.18 -0.64 -6.56
CA TRP A 85 -7.21 0.38 -6.47
C TRP A 85 -8.46 0.00 -7.23
N LYS A 86 -8.34 -0.62 -8.41
CA LYS A 86 -9.48 -1.13 -9.16
C LYS A 86 -10.28 -2.15 -8.33
N GLU A 87 -9.57 -3.12 -7.72
CA GLU A 87 -10.21 -4.11 -6.84
C GLU A 87 -10.91 -3.45 -5.64
N PHE A 88 -10.24 -2.46 -5.01
CA PHE A 88 -10.83 -1.74 -3.88
C PHE A 88 -12.03 -0.87 -4.26
N ILE A 89 -11.99 -0.18 -5.40
CA ILE A 89 -13.12 0.60 -5.94
C ILE A 89 -14.33 -0.32 -6.18
N GLN A 90 -14.11 -1.47 -6.81
CA GLN A 90 -15.19 -2.45 -7.04
C GLN A 90 -15.80 -2.95 -5.73
N GLU A 91 -15.00 -3.15 -4.69
CA GLU A 91 -15.46 -3.55 -3.36
C GLU A 91 -16.27 -2.44 -2.69
N VAL A 92 -15.80 -1.19 -2.75
CA VAL A 92 -16.54 -0.01 -2.26
C VAL A 92 -17.87 0.12 -3.00
N ASP A 93 -17.88 0.05 -4.33
CA ASP A 93 -19.09 0.16 -5.15
C ASP A 93 -20.10 -0.94 -4.84
N SER A 94 -19.61 -2.16 -4.64
CA SER A 94 -20.46 -3.31 -4.27
C SER A 94 -21.14 -3.13 -2.91
N LEU A 95 -20.40 -2.59 -1.92
CA LEU A 95 -20.90 -2.37 -0.56
C LEU A 95 -21.82 -1.16 -0.44
N THR A 96 -21.61 -0.15 -1.28
CA THR A 96 -22.29 1.15 -1.17
C THR A 96 -23.23 1.44 -2.34
N TYR A 97 -23.37 0.49 -3.27
CA TYR A 97 -24.15 0.69 -4.51
C TYR A 97 -23.69 1.92 -5.30
N GLY A 98 -22.38 2.21 -5.29
CA GLY A 98 -21.78 3.34 -6.00
C GLY A 98 -22.08 4.72 -5.40
N THR A 99 -22.56 4.78 -4.16
CA THR A 99 -22.88 6.06 -3.50
C THR A 99 -21.68 6.75 -2.85
N VAL A 100 -20.55 6.06 -2.68
CA VAL A 100 -19.32 6.61 -2.10
C VAL A 100 -18.31 6.88 -3.21
N PRO A 101 -18.08 8.14 -3.60
CA PRO A 101 -17.13 8.47 -4.67
C PRO A 101 -15.68 8.25 -4.21
N VAL A 102 -14.89 7.66 -5.11
CA VAL A 102 -13.43 7.59 -4.98
C VAL A 102 -12.82 8.66 -5.88
N ILE A 103 -12.10 9.59 -5.30
CA ILE A 103 -11.55 10.79 -5.95
C ILE A 103 -10.04 10.64 -6.03
N PHE A 104 -9.51 10.55 -7.24
CA PHE A 104 -8.07 10.65 -7.48
C PHE A 104 -7.73 12.06 -7.92
N ALA A 105 -6.87 12.71 -7.16
CA ALA A 105 -6.32 14.03 -7.48
C ALA A 105 -4.80 13.89 -7.69
N PHE A 106 -4.39 14.08 -8.94
CA PHE A 106 -2.99 14.01 -9.35
C PHE A 106 -2.42 15.42 -9.52
N HIS A 107 -1.31 15.70 -8.85
CA HIS A 107 -0.44 16.82 -9.18
C HIS A 107 0.81 16.31 -9.92
N PRO A 108 0.76 16.12 -11.25
CA PRO A 108 1.89 15.62 -12.04
C PRO A 108 2.88 16.72 -12.37
N LYS A 109 4.13 16.34 -12.66
CA LYS A 109 5.00 17.16 -13.49
C LYS A 109 4.50 17.13 -14.92
N ASP A 110 4.80 18.16 -15.71
CA ASP A 110 4.34 18.27 -17.10
C ASP A 110 4.64 17.02 -17.96
N THR A 111 5.75 16.32 -17.67
CA THR A 111 6.16 15.11 -18.35
C THR A 111 5.37 13.87 -17.96
N ASP A 112 4.74 13.86 -16.79
CA ASP A 112 4.18 12.65 -16.15
C ASP A 112 2.72 12.40 -16.51
N VAL A 113 2.02 13.38 -17.10
CA VAL A 113 0.61 13.24 -17.51
C VAL A 113 0.41 12.07 -18.48
N ARG A 114 1.35 11.87 -19.41
CA ARG A 114 1.29 10.75 -20.37
C ARG A 114 1.47 9.40 -19.67
N GLU A 115 2.34 9.31 -18.68
CA GLU A 115 2.54 8.11 -17.87
C GLU A 115 1.29 7.80 -17.07
N ILE A 116 0.70 8.79 -16.39
CA ILE A 116 -0.55 8.64 -15.65
C ILE A 116 -1.66 8.14 -16.56
N THR A 117 -1.83 8.75 -17.74
CA THR A 117 -2.81 8.32 -18.75
C THR A 117 -2.63 6.86 -19.14
N TYR A 118 -1.37 6.46 -19.39
CA TYR A 118 -1.04 5.07 -19.74
C TYR A 118 -1.39 4.11 -18.59
N LEU A 119 -1.01 4.44 -17.37
CA LEU A 119 -1.24 3.60 -16.20
C LEU A 119 -2.73 3.43 -15.88
N LEU A 120 -3.52 4.52 -15.95
CA LEU A 120 -4.96 4.48 -15.73
C LEU A 120 -5.65 3.56 -16.76
N LYS A 121 -5.26 3.65 -18.03
CA LYS A 121 -5.80 2.79 -19.11
C LYS A 121 -5.36 1.33 -18.95
N ARG A 122 -4.07 1.10 -18.69
CA ARG A 122 -3.51 -0.25 -18.51
C ARG A 122 -4.23 -1.02 -17.40
N ASP A 123 -4.48 -0.35 -16.28
CA ASP A 123 -5.06 -0.99 -15.09
C ASP A 123 -6.60 -0.88 -15.08
N GLY A 124 -7.20 -0.24 -16.08
CA GLY A 124 -8.65 -0.15 -16.26
C GLY A 124 -9.34 0.64 -15.15
N ILE A 125 -8.79 1.82 -14.81
CA ILE A 125 -9.40 2.78 -13.90
C ILE A 125 -10.31 3.69 -14.71
N ASP A 126 -11.61 3.47 -14.65
CA ASP A 126 -12.62 4.17 -15.45
C ASP A 126 -13.34 5.30 -14.70
N ILE A 127 -13.03 5.53 -13.42
CA ILE A 127 -13.57 6.66 -12.66
C ILE A 127 -12.99 7.99 -13.16
N PRO A 128 -13.72 9.11 -13.01
CA PRO A 128 -13.18 10.45 -13.25
C PRO A 128 -11.99 10.73 -12.34
N VAL A 129 -10.90 11.26 -12.91
CA VAL A 129 -9.69 11.63 -12.16
C VAL A 129 -9.40 13.11 -12.32
N CYS A 130 -9.04 13.79 -11.24
CA CYS A 130 -8.64 15.19 -11.26
C CYS A 130 -7.17 15.31 -11.61
N ILE A 131 -6.84 16.19 -12.57
CA ILE A 131 -5.48 16.60 -12.89
C ILE A 131 -5.30 18.05 -12.41
N ASP A 132 -4.64 18.19 -11.27
CA ASP A 132 -4.39 19.47 -10.59
C ASP A 132 -2.97 19.96 -10.92
N LEU A 133 -2.81 20.61 -12.06
CA LEU A 133 -1.51 21.12 -12.53
C LEU A 133 -0.96 22.25 -11.65
N GLN A 134 -1.82 22.96 -10.93
CA GLN A 134 -1.44 24.10 -10.09
C GLN A 134 -1.24 23.72 -8.62
N ASP A 135 -1.46 22.45 -8.28
CA ASP A 135 -1.40 21.96 -6.88
C ASP A 135 -2.32 22.74 -5.92
N GLU A 136 -3.47 23.17 -6.43
CA GLU A 136 -4.42 23.97 -5.65
C GLU A 136 -4.95 23.19 -4.46
N LEU A 137 -5.25 21.90 -4.65
CA LEU A 137 -5.77 21.05 -3.59
C LEU A 137 -4.77 20.92 -2.42
N ASN A 138 -3.49 20.74 -2.71
CA ASN A 138 -2.46 20.65 -1.67
C ASN A 138 -2.11 22.04 -1.09
N THR A 139 -2.16 23.08 -1.89
CA THR A 139 -1.96 24.46 -1.42
C THR A 139 -3.00 24.85 -0.37
N LEU A 140 -4.25 24.41 -0.52
CA LEU A 140 -5.33 24.64 0.45
C LEU A 140 -5.15 23.81 1.74
N ASN A 141 -4.63 22.58 1.63
CA ASN A 141 -4.69 21.61 2.72
C ASN A 141 -3.35 21.35 3.41
N ASN A 142 -2.23 21.53 2.70
CA ASN A 142 -0.90 21.18 3.15
C ASN A 142 -0.81 19.70 3.57
N PHE A 143 -1.06 18.79 2.61
CA PHE A 143 -1.09 17.34 2.85
C PHE A 143 0.24 16.79 3.41
N PRO A 144 0.21 15.67 4.13
CA PRO A 144 1.42 15.03 4.63
C PRO A 144 2.38 14.68 3.49
N VAL A 145 3.68 14.92 3.71
CA VAL A 145 4.74 14.60 2.72
C VAL A 145 4.85 13.09 2.47
N HIS A 146 4.55 12.27 3.49
CA HIS A 146 4.61 10.82 3.36
C HIS A 146 3.37 10.27 2.65
N GLN A 147 3.58 9.67 1.48
CA GLN A 147 2.54 9.14 0.60
C GLN A 147 1.55 8.18 1.24
N GLN A 148 2.00 7.38 2.21
CA GLN A 148 1.13 6.49 2.97
C GLN A 148 0.01 7.22 3.72
N PHE A 149 0.12 8.55 3.89
CA PHE A 149 -0.86 9.42 4.53
C PHE A 149 -1.55 10.41 3.58
N GLN A 150 -1.42 10.21 2.27
CA GLN A 150 -2.07 11.04 1.25
C GLN A 150 -3.39 10.43 0.75
N THR A 151 -4.01 9.56 1.55
CA THR A 151 -5.32 8.99 1.29
C THR A 151 -6.20 9.16 2.52
N PHE A 152 -7.43 9.60 2.30
CA PHE A 152 -8.35 10.01 3.34
C PHE A 152 -9.73 9.42 3.11
N LEU A 153 -10.37 8.90 4.15
CA LEU A 153 -11.82 8.73 4.20
C LEU A 153 -12.42 9.96 4.84
N LEU A 154 -13.32 10.62 4.14
CA LEU A 154 -14.00 11.85 4.55
C LEU A 154 -15.48 11.58 4.81
N ASN A 155 -16.08 12.34 5.72
CA ASN A 155 -17.53 12.37 5.91
C ASN A 155 -18.20 13.34 4.92
N ASP A 156 -19.50 13.57 5.08
CA ASP A 156 -20.32 14.50 4.28
C ASP A 156 -19.83 15.96 4.37
N GLU A 157 -19.30 16.39 5.51
CA GLU A 157 -18.71 17.70 5.75
C GLU A 157 -17.23 17.82 5.29
N ASN A 158 -16.72 16.84 4.56
CA ASN A 158 -15.31 16.72 4.15
C ASN A 158 -14.30 16.62 5.30
N LYS A 159 -14.73 16.24 6.50
CA LYS A 159 -13.82 16.01 7.64
C LYS A 159 -13.22 14.61 7.57
N VAL A 160 -11.94 14.51 7.89
CA VAL A 160 -11.18 13.26 7.88
C VAL A 160 -11.66 12.34 9.00
N LEU A 161 -12.22 11.19 8.62
CA LEU A 161 -12.55 10.08 9.52
C LEU A 161 -11.33 9.18 9.72
N PHE A 162 -10.69 8.78 8.64
CA PHE A 162 -9.47 7.99 8.65
C PHE A 162 -8.46 8.50 7.65
N ILE A 163 -7.16 8.35 7.99
CA ILE A 163 -6.03 8.67 7.13
C ILE A 163 -5.18 7.43 6.90
N GLY A 164 -4.74 7.21 5.68
CA GLY A 164 -3.86 6.11 5.29
C GLY A 164 -4.37 5.37 4.05
N ASN A 165 -3.45 4.72 3.34
CA ASN A 165 -3.77 4.10 2.06
C ASN A 165 -4.35 2.68 2.23
N PRO A 166 -5.63 2.45 1.86
CA PRO A 166 -6.31 1.16 2.05
C PRO A 166 -5.76 0.04 1.17
N VAL A 167 -5.14 0.36 0.02
CA VAL A 167 -4.59 -0.67 -0.87
C VAL A 167 -3.19 -1.14 -0.44
N HIS A 168 -2.54 -0.39 0.47
CA HIS A 168 -1.25 -0.75 1.04
C HIS A 168 -1.32 -1.33 2.45
N ASN A 169 -2.44 -1.14 3.13
CA ASN A 169 -2.62 -1.59 4.51
C ASN A 169 -4.02 -2.18 4.71
N LEU A 170 -4.06 -3.49 4.92
CA LEU A 170 -5.32 -4.22 5.11
C LEU A 170 -6.15 -3.67 6.27
N ARG A 171 -5.52 -3.30 7.39
CA ARG A 171 -6.24 -2.77 8.54
C ARG A 171 -6.90 -1.42 8.25
N ILE A 172 -6.23 -0.57 7.48
CA ILE A 172 -6.83 0.69 6.98
C ILE A 172 -7.99 0.38 6.04
N LYS A 173 -7.83 -0.61 5.14
CA LYS A 173 -8.90 -1.08 4.26
C LYS A 173 -10.13 -1.52 5.05
N GLU A 174 -9.95 -2.38 6.05
CA GLU A 174 -11.03 -2.87 6.93
C GLU A 174 -11.74 -1.71 7.65
N MET A 175 -10.99 -0.73 8.16
CA MET A 175 -11.55 0.46 8.81
C MET A 175 -12.41 1.27 7.83
N TYR A 176 -11.94 1.51 6.60
CA TYR A 176 -12.69 2.22 5.57
C TYR A 176 -14.00 1.49 5.22
N LEU A 177 -13.89 0.19 4.89
CA LEU A 177 -15.04 -0.61 4.49
C LEU A 177 -16.06 -0.77 5.62
N SER A 178 -15.60 -0.92 6.87
CA SER A 178 -16.48 -0.97 8.05
C SER A 178 -17.26 0.33 8.23
N GLU A 179 -16.61 1.48 8.08
CA GLU A 179 -17.22 2.79 8.24
C GLU A 179 -18.28 3.04 7.15
N ILE A 180 -17.91 2.87 5.87
CA ILE A 180 -18.81 3.15 4.75
C ILE A 180 -20.01 2.18 4.65
N SER A 181 -19.89 0.99 5.24
CA SER A 181 -20.97 -0.01 5.27
C SER A 181 -21.82 0.03 6.54
N ASN A 182 -21.72 1.09 7.36
CA ASN A 182 -22.42 1.21 8.63
C ASN A 182 -22.27 -0.04 9.53
N ASN A 183 -21.03 -0.55 9.64
CA ASN A 183 -20.67 -1.74 10.44
C ASN A 183 -21.23 -3.11 9.95
N THR A 184 -22.00 -3.16 8.86
CA THR A 184 -22.42 -4.45 8.28
C THR A 184 -21.23 -5.26 7.76
N TYR A 185 -20.16 -4.58 7.32
CA TYR A 185 -18.91 -5.20 6.90
C TYR A 185 -18.22 -5.96 8.06
N GLN A 186 -18.27 -5.45 9.29
CA GLN A 186 -17.67 -6.12 10.45
C GLN A 186 -18.32 -7.47 10.77
N ALA A 187 -19.60 -7.64 10.51
CA ALA A 187 -20.27 -8.94 10.72
C ALA A 187 -19.80 -9.99 9.71
N ALA A 188 -19.49 -9.58 8.48
CA ALA A 188 -18.93 -10.47 7.45
C ALA A 188 -17.42 -10.74 7.66
N THR A 189 -16.65 -9.72 8.11
CA THR A 189 -15.20 -9.83 8.37
C THR A 189 -14.86 -10.37 9.75
N ALA A 190 -15.80 -10.37 10.72
CA ALA A 190 -15.59 -11.00 12.02
C ALA A 190 -15.34 -12.53 11.90
N GLN A 191 -15.79 -13.13 10.81
CA GLN A 191 -15.41 -14.49 10.44
C GLN A 191 -14.00 -14.59 9.82
N SER A 192 -13.53 -13.55 9.13
CA SER A 192 -12.19 -13.49 8.52
C SER A 192 -11.12 -12.96 9.46
N SER A 193 -11.48 -12.24 10.53
CA SER A 193 -10.55 -11.72 11.56
C SER A 193 -10.11 -12.77 12.59
N ARG A 194 -10.70 -13.97 12.56
CA ARG A 194 -10.20 -15.08 13.37
C ARG A 194 -8.90 -15.56 12.74
N HIS A 195 -7.81 -15.42 13.50
CA HIS A 195 -6.53 -15.98 13.11
C HIS A 195 -6.63 -17.50 13.03
N THR A 196 -5.92 -18.06 12.07
CA THR A 196 -5.76 -19.50 11.93
C THR A 196 -4.28 -19.89 12.04
N GLN A 197 -4.00 -21.17 12.08
CA GLN A 197 -2.66 -21.74 12.02
C GLN A 197 -2.43 -22.34 10.65
N ILE A 198 -1.21 -22.18 10.15
CA ILE A 198 -0.80 -22.76 8.86
C ILE A 198 0.54 -23.48 9.02
N GLU A 199 0.75 -24.44 8.15
CA GLU A 199 2.03 -25.12 7.96
C GLU A 199 2.40 -25.05 6.47
N ALA A 200 3.61 -24.59 6.17
CA ALA A 200 4.16 -24.60 4.81
C ALA A 200 5.19 -25.72 4.69
N ASP A 201 5.11 -26.46 3.61
CA ASP A 201 6.03 -27.61 3.35
C ASP A 201 7.49 -27.17 3.21
N LYS A 202 7.72 -25.98 2.67
CA LYS A 202 9.07 -25.43 2.50
C LYS A 202 9.07 -23.91 2.41
N MET A 203 9.98 -23.26 3.16
CA MET A 203 10.09 -21.80 3.19
C MET A 203 11.41 -21.25 2.61
N GLU A 204 12.39 -22.11 2.32
CA GLU A 204 13.66 -21.71 1.69
C GLU A 204 13.93 -22.60 0.48
N PHE A 205 14.25 -21.96 -0.65
CA PHE A 205 14.57 -22.61 -1.91
C PHE A 205 15.93 -22.14 -2.40
N ASP A 206 16.84 -23.09 -2.55
CA ASP A 206 18.08 -22.90 -3.29
C ASP A 206 17.80 -23.30 -4.75
N LEU A 207 17.83 -22.34 -5.65
CA LEU A 207 17.55 -22.54 -7.07
C LEU A 207 18.78 -22.98 -7.87
N GLY A 208 19.94 -23.04 -7.18
CA GLY A 208 21.22 -23.37 -7.80
C GLY A 208 21.67 -22.30 -8.78
N THR A 209 22.34 -22.72 -9.84
CA THR A 209 22.75 -21.84 -10.94
C THR A 209 21.67 -21.83 -12.04
N ILE A 210 21.27 -20.63 -12.48
CA ILE A 210 20.26 -20.40 -13.51
C ILE A 210 20.89 -19.60 -14.64
N PRO A 211 20.77 -20.02 -15.90
CA PRO A 211 21.18 -19.21 -17.05
C PRO A 211 20.41 -17.89 -17.11
N LYS A 212 21.10 -16.80 -17.47
CA LYS A 212 20.45 -15.49 -17.65
C LYS A 212 19.34 -15.55 -18.70
N GLY A 213 18.18 -15.00 -18.37
CA GLY A 213 16.98 -14.98 -19.20
C GLY A 213 16.08 -16.21 -19.04
N GLU A 214 16.46 -17.18 -18.21
CA GLU A 214 15.59 -18.31 -17.87
C GLU A 214 14.73 -18.02 -16.65
N ALA A 215 13.62 -18.75 -16.54
CA ALA A 215 12.72 -18.70 -15.39
C ALA A 215 12.77 -19.99 -14.59
N LYS A 216 12.71 -19.89 -13.27
CA LYS A 216 12.52 -21.04 -12.37
C LYS A 216 11.22 -20.91 -11.61
N THR A 217 10.45 -21.99 -11.59
CA THR A 217 9.20 -22.06 -10.83
C THR A 217 9.41 -22.91 -9.58
N VAL A 218 9.01 -22.39 -8.43
CA VAL A 218 8.88 -23.15 -7.19
C VAL A 218 7.43 -23.13 -6.72
N LYS A 219 7.04 -24.18 -6.03
CA LYS A 219 5.70 -24.37 -5.49
C LYS A 219 5.82 -24.56 -3.99
N VAL A 220 4.96 -23.86 -3.26
CA VAL A 220 4.86 -23.96 -1.80
C VAL A 220 3.44 -24.41 -1.48
N ASN A 221 3.34 -25.55 -0.79
CA ASN A 221 2.05 -26.02 -0.31
C ASN A 221 1.84 -25.50 1.12
N ILE A 222 0.76 -24.77 1.30
CA ILE A 222 0.39 -24.19 2.60
C ILE A 222 -0.87 -24.92 3.06
N LYS A 223 -0.76 -25.68 4.15
CA LYS A 223 -1.87 -26.36 4.80
C LYS A 223 -2.46 -25.46 5.89
N ASN A 224 -3.77 -25.32 5.92
CA ASN A 224 -4.47 -24.74 7.05
C ASN A 224 -4.62 -25.79 8.18
N THR A 225 -3.87 -25.62 9.26
CA THR A 225 -3.87 -26.51 10.43
C THR A 225 -4.71 -25.97 11.59
N GLY A 226 -5.33 -24.79 11.41
CA GLY A 226 -6.22 -24.19 12.40
C GLY A 226 -7.68 -24.53 12.18
N GLU A 227 -8.53 -23.96 13.01
CA GLU A 227 -9.98 -24.25 13.04
C GLU A 227 -10.81 -23.29 12.17
N THR A 228 -10.23 -22.18 11.69
CA THR A 228 -10.91 -21.20 10.87
C THR A 228 -10.32 -21.16 9.47
N PRO A 229 -11.07 -20.76 8.43
CA PRO A 229 -10.53 -20.67 7.07
C PRO A 229 -9.29 -19.77 7.00
N PHE A 230 -8.23 -20.22 6.32
CA PHE A 230 -7.08 -19.42 6.00
C PHE A 230 -7.37 -18.59 4.75
N ILE A 231 -7.12 -17.29 4.82
CA ILE A 231 -7.36 -16.34 3.74
C ILE A 231 -6.04 -15.64 3.41
N ILE A 232 -5.58 -15.74 2.17
CA ILE A 232 -4.45 -14.97 1.67
C ILE A 232 -4.99 -13.60 1.22
N PHE A 233 -4.55 -12.54 1.87
CA PHE A 233 -4.97 -11.17 1.58
C PHE A 233 -4.12 -10.52 0.49
N ASP A 234 -2.79 -10.72 0.54
CA ASP A 234 -1.82 -10.13 -0.38
C ASP A 234 -0.56 -10.98 -0.47
N THR A 235 0.17 -10.81 -1.56
CA THR A 235 1.51 -11.38 -1.74
C THR A 235 2.45 -10.33 -2.28
N ARG A 236 3.69 -10.27 -1.75
CA ARG A 236 4.69 -9.30 -2.20
C ARG A 236 6.02 -9.99 -2.44
N ALA A 237 6.65 -9.65 -3.55
CA ALA A 237 8.03 -10.02 -3.85
C ALA A 237 8.97 -8.85 -3.56
N SER A 238 10.20 -9.15 -3.15
CA SER A 238 11.25 -8.15 -2.94
C SER A 238 11.84 -7.56 -4.24
N CYS A 239 11.45 -8.07 -5.42
CA CYS A 239 11.85 -7.56 -6.74
C CYS A 239 10.74 -7.74 -7.77
N GLY A 240 10.77 -6.95 -8.85
CA GLY A 240 9.90 -7.10 -10.01
C GLY A 240 10.18 -8.36 -10.85
N CYS A 241 11.27 -9.06 -10.57
CA CYS A 241 11.69 -10.31 -11.23
C CYS A 241 10.96 -11.56 -10.73
N THR A 242 9.98 -11.40 -9.82
CA THR A 242 9.26 -12.53 -9.21
C THR A 242 7.76 -12.36 -9.37
N HIS A 243 7.10 -13.36 -9.96
CA HIS A 243 5.65 -13.44 -10.12
C HIS A 243 5.08 -14.50 -9.19
N ILE A 244 3.95 -14.18 -8.53
CA ILE A 244 3.32 -15.04 -7.55
C ILE A 244 1.87 -15.29 -7.99
N THR A 245 1.47 -16.57 -8.02
CA THR A 245 0.11 -16.97 -8.32
C THR A 245 -0.40 -17.96 -7.28
N TYR A 246 -1.67 -17.83 -6.92
CA TYR A 246 -2.38 -18.73 -5.99
C TYR A 246 -3.87 -18.66 -6.26
N GLU A 247 -4.61 -19.64 -5.76
CA GLU A 247 -6.07 -19.63 -5.89
C GLU A 247 -6.69 -18.66 -4.87
N LYS A 248 -7.42 -17.65 -5.36
CA LYS A 248 -8.07 -16.61 -4.53
C LYS A 248 -9.37 -17.12 -3.90
N LYS A 249 -9.27 -18.14 -3.04
CA LYS A 249 -10.41 -18.64 -2.25
C LYS A 249 -9.99 -18.91 -0.81
N PRO A 250 -10.93 -18.89 0.16
CA PRO A 250 -10.64 -19.32 1.53
C PRO A 250 -10.23 -20.81 1.55
N ILE A 251 -9.17 -21.11 2.28
CA ILE A 251 -8.66 -22.46 2.49
C ILE A 251 -9.27 -22.98 3.80
N VAL A 252 -10.21 -23.90 3.70
CA VAL A 252 -10.90 -24.45 4.88
C VAL A 252 -9.94 -25.27 5.76
N PRO A 253 -10.26 -25.49 7.05
CA PRO A 253 -9.47 -26.35 7.94
C PRO A 253 -9.09 -27.67 7.29
N ASP A 254 -7.87 -28.13 7.57
CA ASP A 254 -7.23 -29.34 7.02
C ASP A 254 -6.98 -29.36 5.51
N SER A 255 -7.35 -28.31 4.79
CA SER A 255 -7.09 -28.18 3.35
C SER A 255 -5.75 -27.51 3.05
N THR A 256 -5.26 -27.74 1.83
CA THR A 256 -3.99 -27.21 1.35
C THR A 256 -4.22 -26.33 0.11
N THR A 257 -3.45 -25.25 0.01
CA THR A 257 -3.36 -24.41 -1.20
C THR A 257 -1.94 -24.41 -1.71
N GLU A 258 -1.76 -24.29 -3.03
CA GLU A 258 -0.47 -24.14 -3.67
C GLU A 258 -0.22 -22.66 -3.98
N VAL A 259 0.92 -22.12 -3.55
CA VAL A 259 1.45 -20.83 -3.98
C VAL A 259 2.57 -21.10 -4.97
N SER A 260 2.39 -20.70 -6.22
CA SER A 260 3.37 -20.86 -7.29
C SER A 260 4.16 -19.55 -7.44
N ILE A 261 5.49 -19.65 -7.42
CA ILE A 261 6.42 -18.52 -7.49
C ILE A 261 7.33 -18.72 -8.69
N VAL A 262 7.27 -17.82 -9.66
CA VAL A 262 8.12 -17.80 -10.86
C VAL A 262 9.18 -16.72 -10.66
N TYR A 263 10.44 -17.12 -10.64
CA TYR A 263 11.58 -16.22 -10.59
C TYR A 263 12.25 -16.14 -11.96
N ASN A 264 12.38 -14.90 -12.50
CA ASN A 264 13.07 -14.62 -13.76
C ASN A 264 14.52 -14.22 -13.48
N ALA A 265 15.46 -14.84 -14.17
CA ALA A 265 16.89 -14.60 -14.00
C ALA A 265 17.36 -13.42 -14.88
N ASP A 266 17.09 -12.18 -14.45
CA ASP A 266 17.35 -10.97 -15.25
C ASP A 266 18.81 -10.50 -15.17
N ASP A 267 19.42 -10.49 -13.96
CA ASP A 267 20.74 -9.93 -13.72
C ASP A 267 21.73 -10.97 -13.19
N ARG A 268 22.94 -11.02 -13.79
CA ARG A 268 24.01 -11.96 -13.40
C ARG A 268 24.47 -11.77 -11.96
N GLY A 269 24.84 -12.85 -11.31
CA GLY A 269 25.40 -12.90 -9.97
C GLY A 269 24.51 -13.55 -8.92
N TYR A 270 24.93 -13.49 -7.66
CA TYR A 270 24.20 -14.07 -6.53
C TYR A 270 22.90 -13.28 -6.26
N PHE A 271 21.81 -14.00 -6.03
CA PHE A 271 20.56 -13.39 -5.59
C PHE A 271 20.04 -14.04 -4.29
N ASN A 272 19.37 -13.20 -3.49
CA ASN A 272 18.61 -13.62 -2.31
C ASN A 272 17.33 -12.77 -2.27
N LYS A 273 16.20 -13.38 -2.60
CA LYS A 273 14.90 -12.71 -2.73
C LYS A 273 13.91 -13.29 -1.73
N THR A 274 12.95 -12.48 -1.34
CA THR A 274 11.87 -12.88 -0.45
C THR A 274 10.52 -12.69 -1.10
N VAL A 275 9.62 -13.62 -0.78
CA VAL A 275 8.18 -13.53 -1.08
C VAL A 275 7.47 -13.52 0.26
N SER A 276 6.63 -12.50 0.47
CA SER A 276 5.79 -12.34 1.65
C SER A 276 4.36 -12.71 1.31
N VAL A 277 3.76 -13.66 2.03
CA VAL A 277 2.36 -14.05 1.91
C VAL A 277 1.61 -13.54 3.13
N TYR A 278 0.75 -12.55 2.93
CA TYR A 278 -0.06 -11.93 3.98
C TYR A 278 -1.39 -12.68 4.10
N GLY A 279 -1.77 -13.03 5.32
CA GLY A 279 -3.02 -13.74 5.59
C GLY A 279 -3.46 -13.60 7.04
N ASN A 280 -4.61 -14.18 7.39
CA ASN A 280 -5.16 -14.18 8.76
C ASN A 280 -4.44 -15.18 9.68
N ILE A 281 -3.12 -15.02 9.83
CA ILE A 281 -2.26 -15.80 10.71
C ILE A 281 -1.57 -14.90 11.73
N ASN A 282 -1.27 -15.43 12.93
CA ASN A 282 -0.67 -14.64 14.02
C ASN A 282 0.66 -14.00 13.66
N ASN A 283 1.49 -14.67 12.83
CA ASN A 283 2.80 -14.21 12.41
C ASN A 283 2.81 -13.80 10.93
N SER A 284 1.77 -13.11 10.48
CA SER A 284 1.73 -12.58 9.11
C SER A 284 2.76 -11.45 8.90
N PRO A 285 3.50 -11.45 7.77
CA PRO A 285 3.42 -12.39 6.66
C PRO A 285 4.25 -13.67 6.83
N LEU A 286 3.83 -14.76 6.18
CA LEU A 286 4.70 -15.90 5.93
C LEU A 286 5.79 -15.49 4.94
N ILE A 287 7.06 -15.73 5.29
CA ILE A 287 8.22 -15.33 4.45
C ILE A 287 8.82 -16.56 3.77
N ILE A 288 8.83 -16.54 2.44
CA ILE A 288 9.48 -17.56 1.60
C ILE A 288 10.75 -16.94 1.01
N LYS A 289 11.87 -17.66 1.08
CA LYS A 289 13.17 -17.19 0.59
C LYS A 289 13.59 -17.97 -0.65
N LEU A 290 14.11 -17.25 -1.64
CA LEU A 290 14.69 -17.78 -2.87
C LEU A 290 16.14 -17.32 -2.97
N LYS A 291 17.08 -18.23 -3.14
CA LYS A 291 18.50 -17.91 -3.35
C LYS A 291 19.09 -18.73 -4.50
N GLY A 292 20.15 -18.24 -5.09
CA GLY A 292 20.85 -18.90 -6.18
C GLY A 292 21.87 -17.98 -6.85
N ASN A 293 22.38 -18.41 -7.99
CA ASN A 293 23.32 -17.64 -8.81
C ASN A 293 22.87 -17.61 -10.26
N ILE A 294 23.06 -16.48 -10.96
CA ILE A 294 22.71 -16.30 -12.38
C ILE A 294 24.00 -16.20 -13.18
N GLU A 295 24.17 -17.03 -14.20
CA GLU A 295 25.31 -17.06 -15.13
C GLU A 295 25.02 -16.41 -16.47
#